data_c83b3742103144c51cd4a643117a1d57
#
_entry.id   c83b3742103144c51cd4a643117a1d57
#
_cell.length_a   1.000
_cell.length_b   1.000
_cell.length_c   1.000
_cell.angle_alpha   90.00
_cell.angle_beta   90.00
_cell.angle_gamma   90.00
#
_symmetry.space_group_name_H-M   'P 1'
#
loop_
_entity.id
_entity.type
_entity.pdbx_description
1 polymer ?
#
loop_
_entity_poly.entity_id
_entity_poly.type
_entity_poly.pdbx_seq_one_letter_code
_entity_poly.pdbx_strand_id
1 'polypeptide(L)'
;MQLTLKLATYIAGRKLHWIILIGVLHAPMSFFDTTPIGRVINRFARDIDAVDSTLPAAFSQSFTTLITVVTTLILLIYGSWFAIIALIPLSILFGFIQRVYVSSSRQLGRLDSVTRSSIYANFAETIQGLSSIRAYHAQQRFIDVSDRFVDRNISCHFASSVANRWLGVRLEMIGNTLVFFTAIIAVFMPHRMTAGTVGLMITFAMQITNSLNMLVRMSSDIETNTVSVERINEYAELKPEASWEIPETKPSSHWPKNGNIQIKNLSTQYRQNLPLVLKDLTIDIQPGEKIGIMNRIGSGKSSLCLALFRIIEPINGTIVIDNVDIRHIGLHDLRSKITVIPQDAVIFAGTVRFNIDPFNHYSDEEIWTVLELVHLKERIRKMEEDLLYQLAEGGQNISSGERQLLCLARALLRKSKIFILDEATAAIDMETDRLIQLTIRSAFKDATVLTVAHRLHTILDSTKILVLSNGCLEEFDEPKLLAANPNSAFAKLLKDANIRPSDITSR
;
A
#
# COMPACT_ATOMS: atom_id res chain seq x y z
N MET A 1 31.71 -14.25 -16.14
CA MET A 1 30.32 -14.06 -16.60
C MET A 1 29.27 -14.25 -15.51
N GLN A 2 29.19 -15.37 -14.80
CA GLN A 2 28.20 -15.55 -13.71
C GLN A 2 28.35 -14.53 -12.58
N LEU A 3 29.58 -14.17 -12.20
CA LEU A 3 29.83 -13.16 -11.16
C LEU A 3 29.38 -11.76 -11.59
N THR A 4 29.68 -11.39 -12.84
CA THR A 4 29.26 -10.08 -13.39
C THR A 4 27.74 -9.96 -13.49
N LEU A 5 27.05 -11.05 -13.91
CA LEU A 5 25.59 -11.08 -13.95
C LEU A 5 25.00 -10.93 -12.53
N LYS A 6 25.48 -11.69 -11.54
CA LYS A 6 25.03 -11.59 -10.16
C LYS A 6 25.27 -10.20 -9.56
N LEU A 7 26.41 -9.57 -9.86
CA LEU A 7 26.68 -8.21 -9.39
C LEU A 7 25.75 -7.19 -10.05
N ALA A 8 25.52 -7.31 -11.36
CA ALA A 8 24.61 -6.42 -12.08
C ALA A 8 23.16 -6.54 -11.57
N THR A 9 22.68 -7.75 -11.33
CA THR A 9 21.34 -7.99 -10.79
C THR A 9 21.19 -7.48 -9.36
N TYR A 10 22.21 -7.64 -8.50
CA TYR A 10 22.21 -7.08 -7.15
C TYR A 10 22.09 -5.54 -7.16
N ILE A 11 22.86 -4.87 -8.02
CA ILE A 11 22.81 -3.41 -8.17
C ILE A 11 21.43 -2.97 -8.70
N ALA A 12 20.90 -3.68 -9.69
CA ALA A 12 19.60 -3.41 -10.28
C ALA A 12 18.47 -3.61 -9.25
N GLY A 13 18.45 -4.73 -8.51
CA GLY A 13 17.46 -5.03 -7.48
C GLY A 13 17.44 -3.99 -6.37
N ARG A 14 18.63 -3.62 -5.85
CA ARG A 14 18.75 -2.54 -4.86
C ARG A 14 18.20 -1.21 -5.37
N LYS A 15 18.48 -0.85 -6.62
CA LYS A 15 17.97 0.39 -7.23
C LYS A 15 16.45 0.33 -7.43
N LEU A 16 15.93 -0.77 -7.92
CA LEU A 16 14.49 -0.96 -8.11
C LEU A 16 13.73 -0.92 -6.79
N HIS A 17 14.24 -1.60 -5.75
CA HIS A 17 13.65 -1.56 -4.41
C HIS A 17 13.60 -0.13 -3.87
N TRP A 18 14.68 0.65 -4.03
CA TRP A 18 14.71 2.04 -3.60
C TRP A 18 13.71 2.90 -4.35
N ILE A 19 13.63 2.76 -5.67
CA ILE A 19 12.72 3.54 -6.51
C ILE A 19 11.26 3.26 -6.15
N ILE A 20 10.87 1.98 -5.99
CA ILE A 20 9.50 1.63 -5.61
C ILE A 20 9.16 2.12 -4.19
N LEU A 21 10.10 2.04 -3.25
CA LEU A 21 9.91 2.55 -1.88
C LEU A 21 9.63 4.06 -1.89
N ILE A 22 10.45 4.83 -2.58
CA ILE A 22 10.27 6.28 -2.71
C ILE A 22 8.96 6.59 -3.46
N GLY A 23 8.66 5.88 -4.56
CA GLY A 23 7.41 6.04 -5.31
C GLY A 23 6.17 5.83 -4.44
N VAL A 24 6.14 4.78 -3.63
CA VAL A 24 5.02 4.50 -2.72
C VAL A 24 4.94 5.51 -1.58
N LEU A 25 6.07 5.88 -0.95
CA LEU A 25 6.07 6.83 0.17
C LEU A 25 5.64 8.25 -0.24
N HIS A 26 5.85 8.63 -1.50
CA HIS A 26 5.42 9.92 -2.04
C HIS A 26 4.08 9.83 -2.79
N ALA A 27 3.44 8.67 -2.85
CA ALA A 27 2.17 8.52 -3.54
C ALA A 27 1.04 9.27 -2.81
N PRO A 28 0.11 9.90 -3.53
CA PRO A 28 -1.02 10.59 -2.93
C PRO A 28 -1.98 9.60 -2.26
N MET A 29 -2.76 10.06 -1.29
CA MET A 29 -3.71 9.21 -0.55
C MET A 29 -4.73 8.52 -1.47
N SER A 30 -5.09 9.15 -2.58
CA SER A 30 -5.97 8.56 -3.60
C SER A 30 -5.46 7.23 -4.18
N PHE A 31 -4.15 7.01 -4.18
CA PHE A 31 -3.55 5.72 -4.54
C PHE A 31 -3.86 4.65 -3.49
N PHE A 32 -3.69 4.95 -2.20
CA PHE A 32 -3.96 4.01 -1.10
C PHE A 32 -5.45 3.70 -0.96
N ASP A 33 -6.32 4.66 -1.21
CA ASP A 33 -7.78 4.46 -1.22
C ASP A 33 -8.26 3.49 -2.31
N THR A 34 -7.52 3.40 -3.43
CA THR A 34 -7.87 2.53 -4.56
C THR A 34 -7.12 1.22 -4.59
N THR A 35 -5.99 1.15 -3.87
CA THR A 35 -5.09 0.01 -3.93
C THR A 35 -5.06 -0.69 -2.57
N PRO A 36 -5.56 -1.93 -2.47
CA PRO A 36 -5.50 -2.70 -1.23
C PRO A 36 -4.05 -2.85 -0.74
N ILE A 37 -3.82 -2.66 0.56
CA ILE A 37 -2.50 -2.77 1.20
C ILE A 37 -1.80 -4.08 0.85
N GLY A 38 -2.54 -5.21 0.82
CA GLY A 38 -2.00 -6.50 0.42
C GLY A 38 -1.40 -6.52 -0.99
N ARG A 39 -1.90 -5.68 -1.91
CA ARG A 39 -1.31 -5.53 -3.25
C ARG A 39 0.03 -4.82 -3.18
N VAL A 40 0.14 -3.77 -2.38
CA VAL A 40 1.39 -3.04 -2.16
C VAL A 40 2.44 -3.97 -1.53
N ILE A 41 2.08 -4.68 -0.47
CA ILE A 41 2.97 -5.65 0.20
C ILE A 41 3.44 -6.73 -0.77
N ASN A 42 2.56 -7.26 -1.63
CA ASN A 42 2.94 -8.25 -2.63
C ASN A 42 3.98 -7.73 -3.65
N ARG A 43 3.99 -6.42 -3.96
CA ARG A 43 5.05 -5.83 -4.80
C ARG A 43 6.42 -5.92 -4.13
N PHE A 44 6.48 -5.59 -2.84
CA PHE A 44 7.72 -5.63 -2.07
C PHE A 44 8.18 -7.06 -1.73
N ALA A 45 7.26 -7.99 -1.49
CA ALA A 45 7.60 -9.35 -1.15
C ALA A 45 7.86 -10.21 -2.40
N ARG A 46 6.85 -10.37 -3.25
CA ARG A 46 6.89 -11.35 -4.34
C ARG A 46 7.54 -10.81 -5.62
N ASP A 47 7.19 -9.59 -6.03
CA ASP A 47 7.71 -9.06 -7.29
C ASP A 47 9.19 -8.67 -7.17
N ILE A 48 9.63 -8.16 -6.00
CA ILE A 48 11.06 -7.93 -5.72
C ILE A 48 11.82 -9.26 -5.65
N ASP A 49 11.29 -10.29 -4.97
CA ASP A 49 11.94 -11.61 -4.93
C ASP A 49 12.07 -12.22 -6.34
N ALA A 50 11.07 -12.04 -7.20
CA ALA A 50 11.16 -12.49 -8.59
C ALA A 50 12.31 -11.80 -9.35
N VAL A 51 12.57 -10.51 -9.08
CA VAL A 51 13.66 -9.74 -9.70
C VAL A 51 15.01 -10.08 -9.09
N ASP A 52 15.09 -10.31 -7.79
CA ASP A 52 16.35 -10.54 -7.08
C ASP A 52 16.85 -11.99 -7.21
N SER A 53 15.94 -12.98 -7.25
CA SER A 53 16.29 -14.40 -7.22
C SER A 53 15.91 -15.14 -8.51
N THR A 54 14.63 -15.10 -8.89
CA THR A 54 14.08 -15.96 -9.95
C THR A 54 14.55 -15.52 -11.34
N LEU A 55 14.45 -14.26 -11.66
CA LEU A 55 14.79 -13.70 -12.97
C LEU A 55 16.30 -13.83 -13.29
N PRO A 56 17.23 -13.50 -12.37
CA PRO A 56 18.66 -13.71 -12.59
C PRO A 56 19.03 -15.18 -12.79
N ALA A 57 18.41 -16.07 -12.03
CA ALA A 57 18.62 -17.51 -12.18
C ALA A 57 18.16 -17.99 -13.56
N ALA A 58 16.97 -17.57 -14.00
CA ALA A 58 16.42 -17.90 -15.30
C ALA A 58 17.29 -17.36 -16.46
N PHE A 59 17.78 -16.12 -16.37
CA PHE A 59 18.73 -15.56 -17.35
C PHE A 59 20.05 -16.31 -17.39
N SER A 60 20.65 -16.59 -16.23
CA SER A 60 21.90 -17.33 -16.14
C SER A 60 21.78 -18.74 -16.76
N GLN A 61 20.71 -19.43 -16.42
CA GLN A 61 20.44 -20.79 -16.94
C GLN A 61 20.13 -20.75 -18.44
N SER A 62 19.31 -19.80 -18.91
CA SER A 62 18.99 -19.63 -20.32
C SER A 62 20.25 -19.37 -21.16
N PHE A 63 21.13 -18.47 -20.68
CA PHE A 63 22.36 -18.15 -21.36
C PHE A 63 23.33 -19.35 -21.40
N THR A 64 23.50 -20.08 -20.31
CA THR A 64 24.31 -21.30 -20.25
C THR A 64 23.77 -22.36 -21.21
N THR A 65 22.47 -22.56 -21.20
CA THR A 65 21.80 -23.53 -22.08
C THR A 65 21.92 -23.12 -23.54
N LEU A 66 21.78 -21.84 -23.86
CA LEU A 66 21.98 -21.34 -25.24
C LEU A 66 23.38 -21.60 -25.75
N ILE A 67 24.41 -21.34 -24.93
CA ILE A 67 25.80 -21.65 -25.28
C ILE A 67 25.95 -23.14 -25.51
N THR A 68 25.40 -23.99 -24.65
CA THR A 68 25.46 -25.46 -24.81
C THR A 68 24.81 -25.89 -26.10
N VAL A 69 23.62 -25.36 -26.46
CA VAL A 69 22.95 -25.69 -27.74
C VAL A 69 23.80 -25.27 -28.91
N VAL A 70 24.33 -24.05 -28.93
CA VAL A 70 25.18 -23.54 -30.02
C VAL A 70 26.45 -24.39 -30.16
N THR A 71 27.13 -24.68 -29.04
CA THR A 71 28.33 -25.52 -29.05
C THR A 71 28.05 -26.93 -29.58
N THR A 72 26.93 -27.53 -29.14
CA THR A 72 26.51 -28.88 -29.59
C THR A 72 26.22 -28.88 -31.09
N LEU A 73 25.53 -27.86 -31.62
CA LEU A 73 25.26 -27.73 -33.04
C LEU A 73 26.56 -27.58 -33.86
N ILE A 74 27.50 -26.76 -33.38
CA ILE A 74 28.81 -26.60 -34.05
C ILE A 74 29.57 -27.92 -34.08
N LEU A 75 29.60 -28.67 -32.97
CA LEU A 75 30.28 -29.94 -32.88
C LEU A 75 29.63 -31.02 -33.77
N LEU A 76 28.30 -31.03 -33.87
CA LEU A 76 27.60 -31.95 -34.81
C LEU A 76 27.94 -31.64 -36.27
N ILE A 77 28.00 -30.38 -36.65
CA ILE A 77 28.33 -29.93 -38.00
C ILE A 77 29.83 -30.23 -38.31
N TYR A 78 30.71 -29.99 -37.32
CA TYR A 78 32.13 -30.28 -37.46
C TYR A 78 32.39 -31.78 -37.62
N GLY A 79 31.66 -32.63 -36.88
CA GLY A 79 31.74 -34.10 -37.01
C GLY A 79 31.26 -34.60 -38.36
N SER A 80 30.18 -34.01 -38.88
CA SER A 80 29.69 -34.31 -40.25
C SER A 80 28.88 -33.13 -40.79
N TRP A 81 29.31 -32.51 -41.87
CA TRP A 81 28.59 -31.43 -42.51
C TRP A 81 27.22 -31.86 -43.06
N PHE A 82 27.02 -33.16 -43.33
CA PHE A 82 25.71 -33.72 -43.72
C PHE A 82 24.66 -33.64 -42.61
N ALA A 83 25.05 -33.42 -41.34
CA ALA A 83 24.13 -33.18 -40.24
C ALA A 83 23.25 -31.95 -40.48
N ILE A 84 23.71 -30.99 -41.28
CA ILE A 84 22.95 -29.79 -41.64
C ILE A 84 21.64 -30.16 -42.34
N ILE A 85 21.62 -31.20 -43.17
CA ILE A 85 20.42 -31.66 -43.91
C ILE A 85 19.30 -32.06 -42.92
N ALA A 86 19.67 -32.68 -41.81
CA ALA A 86 18.71 -33.05 -40.75
C ALA A 86 18.37 -31.85 -39.82
N LEU A 87 19.36 -31.00 -39.52
CA LEU A 87 19.21 -29.90 -38.57
C LEU A 87 18.25 -28.82 -39.09
N ILE A 88 18.25 -28.47 -40.38
CA ILE A 88 17.38 -27.41 -40.91
C ILE A 88 15.89 -27.74 -40.73
N PRO A 89 15.35 -28.88 -41.20
CA PRO A 89 13.94 -29.20 -41.03
C PRO A 89 13.54 -29.39 -39.57
N LEU A 90 14.44 -29.97 -38.72
CA LEU A 90 14.20 -30.13 -37.30
C LEU A 90 14.15 -28.78 -36.58
N SER A 91 14.98 -27.78 -36.96
CA SER A 91 14.94 -26.43 -36.40
C SER A 91 13.64 -25.70 -36.77
N ILE A 92 13.13 -25.85 -37.97
CA ILE A 92 11.83 -25.29 -38.39
C ILE A 92 10.71 -25.92 -37.58
N LEU A 93 10.73 -27.26 -37.42
CA LEU A 93 9.71 -27.95 -36.62
C LEU A 93 9.79 -27.55 -35.15
N PHE A 94 10.98 -27.39 -34.59
CA PHE A 94 11.19 -26.88 -33.23
C PHE A 94 10.58 -25.46 -33.05
N GLY A 95 10.85 -24.53 -33.96
CA GLY A 95 10.29 -23.18 -33.91
C GLY A 95 8.76 -23.15 -33.95
N PHE A 96 8.16 -24.06 -34.77
CA PHE A 96 6.69 -24.19 -34.81
C PHE A 96 6.13 -24.69 -33.46
N ILE A 97 6.72 -25.81 -32.94
CA ILE A 97 6.29 -26.37 -31.63
C ILE A 97 6.45 -25.35 -30.50
N GLN A 98 7.58 -24.63 -30.47
CA GLN A 98 7.83 -23.60 -29.49
C GLN A 98 6.77 -22.49 -29.54
N ARG A 99 6.44 -21.99 -30.74
CA ARG A 99 5.45 -20.93 -30.91
C ARG A 99 4.07 -21.36 -30.40
N VAL A 100 3.63 -22.58 -30.73
CA VAL A 100 2.35 -23.12 -30.25
C VAL A 100 2.34 -23.27 -28.74
N TYR A 101 3.41 -23.82 -28.16
CA TYR A 101 3.53 -24.05 -26.73
C TYR A 101 3.53 -22.74 -25.94
N VAL A 102 4.38 -21.78 -26.29
CA VAL A 102 4.52 -20.51 -25.54
C VAL A 102 3.19 -19.75 -25.54
N SER A 103 2.49 -19.69 -26.68
CA SER A 103 1.19 -19.05 -26.79
C SER A 103 0.14 -19.70 -25.86
N SER A 104 0.07 -21.03 -25.86
CA SER A 104 -0.88 -21.80 -25.03
C SER A 104 -0.53 -21.76 -23.54
N SER A 105 0.75 -21.96 -23.20
CA SER A 105 1.23 -21.96 -21.82
C SER A 105 0.99 -20.63 -21.12
N ARG A 106 1.14 -19.49 -21.84
CA ARG A 106 0.85 -18.15 -21.32
C ARG A 106 -0.62 -17.99 -20.91
N GLN A 107 -1.54 -18.45 -21.76
CA GLN A 107 -2.99 -18.36 -21.46
C GLN A 107 -3.37 -19.28 -20.30
N LEU A 108 -2.85 -20.50 -20.27
CA LEU A 108 -3.08 -21.44 -19.18
C LEU A 108 -2.52 -20.92 -17.85
N GLY A 109 -1.34 -20.30 -17.85
CA GLY A 109 -0.75 -19.67 -16.67
C GLY A 109 -1.59 -18.50 -16.14
N ARG A 110 -2.19 -17.69 -17.04
CA ARG A 110 -3.13 -16.61 -16.65
C ARG A 110 -4.39 -17.19 -16.00
N LEU A 111 -4.99 -18.22 -16.60
CA LEU A 111 -6.18 -18.88 -16.05
C LEU A 111 -5.89 -19.51 -14.69
N ASP A 112 -4.75 -20.20 -14.52
CA ASP A 112 -4.33 -20.76 -13.23
C ASP A 112 -4.18 -19.66 -12.16
N SER A 113 -3.57 -18.53 -12.50
CA SER A 113 -3.41 -17.40 -11.58
C SER A 113 -4.75 -16.78 -11.17
N VAL A 114 -5.69 -16.56 -12.12
CA VAL A 114 -7.00 -15.99 -11.85
C VAL A 114 -7.85 -16.92 -10.99
N THR A 115 -7.90 -18.22 -11.32
CA THR A 115 -8.67 -19.18 -10.54
C THR A 115 -8.11 -19.42 -9.16
N ARG A 116 -6.77 -19.35 -9.00
CA ARG A 116 -6.10 -19.45 -7.70
C ARG A 116 -6.42 -18.27 -6.80
N SER A 117 -6.53 -17.06 -7.34
CA SER A 117 -6.90 -15.87 -6.55
C SER A 117 -8.30 -15.99 -5.96
N SER A 118 -9.24 -16.66 -6.64
CA SER A 118 -10.59 -16.91 -6.12
C SER A 118 -10.59 -17.83 -4.90
N ILE A 119 -9.68 -18.82 -4.85
CA ILE A 119 -9.52 -19.71 -3.67
C ILE A 119 -9.08 -18.88 -2.46
N TYR A 120 -8.05 -18.03 -2.62
CA TYR A 120 -7.55 -17.20 -1.52
C TYR A 120 -8.56 -16.17 -1.06
N ALA A 121 -9.33 -15.56 -1.97
CA ALA A 121 -10.39 -14.63 -1.60
C ALA A 121 -11.48 -15.32 -0.76
N ASN A 122 -11.98 -16.47 -1.20
CA ASN A 122 -12.96 -17.25 -0.45
C ASN A 122 -12.44 -17.70 0.92
N PHE A 123 -11.17 -18.09 1.00
CA PHE A 123 -10.54 -18.47 2.26
C PHE A 123 -10.44 -17.27 3.24
N ALA A 124 -10.05 -16.10 2.75
CA ALA A 124 -10.00 -14.88 3.57
C ALA A 124 -11.38 -14.49 4.09
N GLU A 125 -12.43 -14.52 3.24
CA GLU A 125 -13.82 -14.29 3.64
C GLU A 125 -14.30 -15.30 4.69
N THR A 126 -13.95 -16.57 4.51
CA THR A 126 -14.30 -17.65 5.45
C THR A 126 -13.68 -17.43 6.83
N ILE A 127 -12.39 -17.04 6.89
CA ILE A 127 -11.72 -16.73 8.17
C ILE A 127 -12.36 -15.50 8.82
N GLN A 128 -12.59 -14.45 8.05
CA GLN A 128 -13.16 -13.20 8.56
C GLN A 128 -14.58 -13.39 9.08
N GLY A 129 -15.38 -14.25 8.41
CA GLY A 129 -16.75 -14.60 8.78
C GLY A 129 -16.90 -15.81 9.72
N LEU A 130 -15.81 -16.35 10.28
CA LEU A 130 -15.80 -17.64 10.98
C LEU A 130 -16.81 -17.72 12.14
N SER A 131 -16.94 -16.66 12.92
CA SER A 131 -17.91 -16.59 14.03
C SER A 131 -19.36 -16.70 13.53
N SER A 132 -19.69 -15.98 12.46
CA SER A 132 -21.02 -16.02 11.84
C SER A 132 -21.30 -17.38 11.19
N ILE A 133 -20.34 -17.93 10.46
CA ILE A 133 -20.46 -19.25 9.82
C ILE A 133 -20.75 -20.33 10.87
N ARG A 134 -20.07 -20.29 12.02
CA ARG A 134 -20.30 -21.23 13.13
C ARG A 134 -21.66 -21.00 13.79
N ALA A 135 -22.04 -19.74 14.03
CA ALA A 135 -23.32 -19.42 14.65
C ALA A 135 -24.54 -19.89 13.82
N TYR A 136 -24.43 -19.79 12.48
CA TYR A 136 -25.49 -20.24 11.56
C TYR A 136 -25.35 -21.69 11.11
N HIS A 137 -24.40 -22.48 11.65
CA HIS A 137 -24.11 -23.85 11.25
C HIS A 137 -23.94 -24.07 9.74
N ALA A 138 -23.34 -23.08 9.07
CA ALA A 138 -23.20 -23.04 7.61
C ALA A 138 -21.87 -23.63 7.09
N GLN A 139 -21.09 -24.34 7.92
CA GLN A 139 -19.74 -24.83 7.58
C GLN A 139 -19.72 -25.65 6.29
N GLN A 140 -20.68 -26.59 6.15
CA GLN A 140 -20.73 -27.46 4.97
C GLN A 140 -20.90 -26.67 3.67
N ARG A 141 -21.74 -25.65 3.68
CA ARG A 141 -21.93 -24.76 2.51
C ARG A 141 -20.63 -24.07 2.08
N PHE A 142 -19.82 -23.61 3.04
CA PHE A 142 -18.54 -22.95 2.73
C PHE A 142 -17.48 -23.94 2.25
N ILE A 143 -17.50 -25.20 2.76
CA ILE A 143 -16.65 -26.28 2.25
C ILE A 143 -17.01 -26.58 0.79
N ASP A 144 -18.28 -26.78 0.48
CA ASP A 144 -18.74 -27.08 -0.89
C ASP A 144 -18.41 -25.95 -1.88
N VAL A 145 -18.41 -24.68 -1.42
CA VAL A 145 -17.99 -23.53 -2.23
C VAL A 145 -16.49 -23.56 -2.47
N SER A 146 -15.72 -23.82 -1.43
CA SER A 146 -14.26 -23.95 -1.52
C SER A 146 -13.84 -25.05 -2.49
N ASP A 147 -14.46 -26.23 -2.38
CA ASP A 147 -14.18 -27.38 -3.26
C ASP A 147 -14.42 -27.04 -4.74
N ARG A 148 -15.52 -26.32 -5.04
CA ARG A 148 -15.77 -25.86 -6.42
C ARG A 148 -14.70 -24.92 -6.96
N PHE A 149 -14.17 -24.01 -6.13
CA PHE A 149 -13.06 -23.14 -6.55
C PHE A 149 -11.77 -23.92 -6.76
N VAL A 150 -11.48 -24.88 -5.87
CA VAL A 150 -10.34 -25.78 -5.96
C VAL A 150 -10.42 -26.63 -7.22
N ASP A 151 -11.56 -27.28 -7.50
CA ASP A 151 -11.78 -28.10 -8.69
C ASP A 151 -11.56 -27.31 -9.98
N ARG A 152 -12.05 -26.07 -10.02
CA ARG A 152 -11.84 -25.18 -11.18
C ARG A 152 -10.36 -24.84 -11.37
N ASN A 153 -9.63 -24.57 -10.31
CA ASN A 153 -8.20 -24.27 -10.37
C ASN A 153 -7.39 -25.53 -10.76
N ILE A 154 -7.72 -26.69 -10.19
CA ILE A 154 -7.08 -27.97 -10.53
C ILE A 154 -7.26 -28.30 -12.01
N SER A 155 -8.43 -28.05 -12.59
CA SER A 155 -8.66 -28.23 -14.04
C SER A 155 -7.72 -27.37 -14.89
N CYS A 156 -7.50 -26.10 -14.52
CA CYS A 156 -6.56 -25.22 -15.21
C CYS A 156 -5.11 -25.67 -15.01
N HIS A 157 -4.74 -26.05 -13.80
CA HIS A 157 -3.40 -26.55 -13.48
C HIS A 157 -3.08 -27.87 -14.20
N PHE A 158 -4.06 -28.78 -14.29
CA PHE A 158 -3.94 -30.02 -15.03
C PHE A 158 -3.70 -29.76 -16.51
N ALA A 159 -4.48 -28.85 -17.13
CA ALA A 159 -4.27 -28.46 -18.53
C ALA A 159 -2.85 -27.91 -18.78
N SER A 160 -2.33 -27.10 -17.86
CA SER A 160 -0.95 -26.58 -17.91
C SER A 160 0.08 -27.73 -17.82
N SER A 161 -0.13 -28.69 -16.93
CA SER A 161 0.73 -29.85 -16.76
C SER A 161 0.73 -30.74 -18.02
N VAL A 162 -0.44 -30.94 -18.64
CA VAL A 162 -0.57 -31.67 -19.91
C VAL A 162 0.17 -30.94 -21.04
N ALA A 163 0.04 -29.62 -21.15
CA ALA A 163 0.79 -28.86 -22.15
C ALA A 163 2.32 -28.99 -21.99
N ASN A 164 2.80 -28.99 -20.74
CA ASN A 164 4.22 -29.23 -20.44
C ASN A 164 4.69 -30.63 -20.89
N ARG A 165 3.87 -31.66 -20.65
CA ARG A 165 4.16 -33.04 -21.10
C ARG A 165 4.11 -33.17 -22.62
N TRP A 166 3.12 -32.51 -23.25
CA TRP A 166 3.02 -32.46 -24.71
C TRP A 166 4.29 -31.87 -25.34
N LEU A 167 4.80 -30.74 -24.80
CA LEU A 167 6.07 -30.17 -25.23
C LEU A 167 7.22 -31.19 -25.09
N GLY A 168 7.36 -31.81 -23.89
CA GLY A 168 8.42 -32.75 -23.60
C GLY A 168 8.47 -33.90 -24.64
N VAL A 169 7.33 -34.55 -24.90
CA VAL A 169 7.23 -35.65 -25.89
C VAL A 169 7.61 -35.17 -27.30
N ARG A 170 7.19 -33.97 -27.73
CA ARG A 170 7.53 -33.45 -29.06
C ARG A 170 9.02 -33.13 -29.20
N LEU A 171 9.64 -32.55 -28.18
CA LEU A 171 11.07 -32.26 -28.19
C LEU A 171 11.91 -33.54 -28.12
N GLU A 172 11.44 -34.55 -27.39
CA GLU A 172 12.07 -35.87 -27.35
C GLU A 172 12.01 -36.58 -28.73
N MET A 173 10.87 -36.46 -29.43
CA MET A 173 10.78 -36.98 -30.82
C MET A 173 11.78 -36.28 -31.75
N ILE A 174 11.94 -34.96 -31.68
CA ILE A 174 12.94 -34.21 -32.46
C ILE A 174 14.35 -34.72 -32.15
N GLY A 175 14.69 -34.87 -30.86
CA GLY A 175 16.00 -35.34 -30.45
C GLY A 175 16.29 -36.78 -30.88
N ASN A 176 15.33 -37.67 -30.70
CA ASN A 176 15.48 -39.05 -31.14
C ASN A 176 15.63 -39.17 -32.67
N THR A 177 14.90 -38.31 -33.40
CA THR A 177 15.07 -38.22 -34.87
C THR A 177 16.47 -37.72 -35.23
N LEU A 178 17.04 -36.77 -34.52
CA LEU A 178 18.41 -36.30 -34.73
C LEU A 178 19.43 -37.39 -34.44
N VAL A 179 19.27 -38.14 -33.33
CA VAL A 179 20.14 -39.30 -33.01
C VAL A 179 20.08 -40.35 -34.12
N PHE A 180 18.89 -40.67 -34.61
CA PHE A 180 18.68 -41.62 -35.71
C PHE A 180 19.41 -41.18 -36.98
N PHE A 181 19.25 -39.93 -37.42
CA PHE A 181 19.97 -39.43 -38.58
C PHE A 181 21.47 -39.41 -38.37
N THR A 182 21.96 -39.07 -37.17
CA THR A 182 23.37 -39.09 -36.83
C THR A 182 23.95 -40.52 -36.93
N ALA A 183 23.21 -41.52 -36.44
CA ALA A 183 23.59 -42.91 -36.53
C ALA A 183 23.63 -43.41 -38.00
N ILE A 184 22.63 -43.02 -38.80
CA ILE A 184 22.61 -43.36 -40.26
C ILE A 184 23.83 -42.76 -40.95
N ILE A 185 24.16 -41.50 -40.73
CA ILE A 185 25.32 -40.82 -41.34
C ILE A 185 26.61 -41.58 -40.95
N ALA A 186 26.72 -42.00 -39.69
CA ALA A 186 27.89 -42.75 -39.21
C ALA A 186 28.04 -44.08 -39.93
N VAL A 187 26.95 -44.79 -40.23
CA VAL A 187 26.97 -46.09 -40.94
C VAL A 187 27.32 -45.91 -42.42
N PHE A 188 26.80 -44.85 -43.08
CA PHE A 188 27.06 -44.66 -44.53
C PHE A 188 28.41 -44.02 -44.87
N MET A 189 29.14 -43.48 -43.84
CA MET A 189 30.46 -42.85 -44.04
C MET A 189 31.59 -43.42 -43.17
N PRO A 190 31.81 -44.66 -43.13
CA PRO A 190 32.79 -45.34 -42.23
C PRO A 190 34.23 -44.86 -42.46
N HIS A 191 34.60 -44.48 -43.69
CA HIS A 191 35.96 -44.07 -44.04
C HIS A 191 36.30 -42.61 -43.70
N ARG A 192 35.31 -41.79 -43.34
CA ARG A 192 35.49 -40.36 -42.99
C ARG A 192 35.40 -40.06 -41.51
N MET A 193 34.99 -41.03 -40.70
CA MET A 193 34.78 -40.86 -39.29
C MET A 193 35.55 -41.86 -38.45
N THR A 194 36.18 -41.40 -37.38
CA THR A 194 36.75 -42.30 -36.37
C THR A 194 35.66 -42.79 -35.41
N ALA A 195 35.87 -43.95 -34.77
CA ALA A 195 34.88 -44.42 -33.75
C ALA A 195 34.64 -43.43 -32.63
N GLY A 196 35.67 -42.67 -32.25
CA GLY A 196 35.55 -41.60 -31.24
C GLY A 196 34.65 -40.43 -31.68
N THR A 197 34.75 -40.00 -32.95
CA THR A 197 33.89 -38.92 -33.49
C THR A 197 32.42 -39.34 -33.56
N VAL A 198 32.14 -40.59 -33.92
CA VAL A 198 30.79 -41.17 -33.95
C VAL A 198 30.18 -41.18 -32.53
N GLY A 199 30.96 -41.67 -31.54
CA GLY A 199 30.52 -41.70 -30.14
C GLY A 199 30.21 -40.29 -29.61
N LEU A 200 31.07 -39.31 -29.92
CA LEU A 200 30.85 -37.91 -29.56
C LEU A 200 29.58 -37.34 -30.21
N MET A 201 29.36 -37.57 -31.50
CA MET A 201 28.17 -37.06 -32.20
C MET A 201 26.86 -37.62 -31.63
N ILE A 202 26.82 -38.94 -31.32
CA ILE A 202 25.63 -39.53 -30.68
C ILE A 202 25.40 -38.94 -29.31
N THR A 203 26.45 -38.78 -28.49
CA THR A 203 26.33 -38.19 -27.15
C THR A 203 25.82 -36.76 -27.22
N PHE A 204 26.33 -35.93 -28.10
CA PHE A 204 25.87 -34.56 -28.28
C PHE A 204 24.45 -34.50 -28.87
N ALA A 205 24.08 -35.39 -29.78
CA ALA A 205 22.71 -35.47 -30.28
C ALA A 205 21.69 -35.83 -29.17
N MET A 206 22.07 -36.70 -28.21
CA MET A 206 21.24 -36.99 -27.05
C MET A 206 21.14 -35.80 -26.09
N GLN A 207 22.24 -35.06 -25.89
CA GLN A 207 22.28 -33.92 -24.99
C GLN A 207 21.43 -32.73 -25.48
N ILE A 208 21.32 -32.52 -26.79
CA ILE A 208 20.59 -31.41 -27.41
C ILE A 208 19.11 -31.42 -27.00
N THR A 209 18.48 -32.59 -26.87
CA THR A 209 17.09 -32.75 -26.48
C THR A 209 16.81 -32.11 -25.11
N ASN A 210 17.64 -32.44 -24.13
CA ASN A 210 17.50 -31.87 -22.77
C ASN A 210 17.76 -30.37 -22.77
N SER A 211 18.77 -29.91 -23.53
CA SER A 211 19.09 -28.48 -23.62
C SER A 211 17.98 -27.68 -24.30
N LEU A 212 17.37 -28.19 -25.37
CA LEU A 212 16.24 -27.53 -26.04
C LEU A 212 15.01 -27.45 -25.12
N ASN A 213 14.69 -28.53 -24.40
CA ASN A 213 13.59 -28.55 -23.43
C ASN A 213 13.80 -27.49 -22.32
N MET A 214 15.03 -27.40 -21.80
CA MET A 214 15.40 -26.44 -20.79
C MET A 214 15.32 -24.99 -21.32
N LEU A 215 15.80 -24.77 -22.57
CA LEU A 215 15.77 -23.44 -23.19
C LEU A 215 14.34 -22.90 -23.33
N VAL A 216 13.40 -23.73 -23.80
CA VAL A 216 12.00 -23.35 -23.97
C VAL A 216 11.36 -22.99 -22.62
N ARG A 217 11.63 -23.81 -21.58
CA ARG A 217 11.11 -23.54 -20.23
C ARG A 217 11.67 -22.22 -19.68
N MET A 218 12.98 -22.01 -19.74
CA MET A 218 13.62 -20.79 -19.24
C MET A 218 13.13 -19.54 -19.99
N SER A 219 12.89 -19.64 -21.30
CA SER A 219 12.30 -18.53 -22.07
C SER A 219 10.90 -18.18 -21.56
N SER A 220 10.07 -19.16 -21.25
CA SER A 220 8.74 -18.95 -20.67
C SER A 220 8.81 -18.36 -19.26
N ASP A 221 9.75 -18.83 -18.43
CA ASP A 221 9.95 -18.32 -17.08
C ASP A 221 10.45 -16.88 -17.09
N ILE A 222 11.36 -16.51 -17.99
CA ILE A 222 11.81 -15.12 -18.18
C ILE A 222 10.63 -14.25 -18.56
N GLU A 223 9.82 -14.63 -19.55
CA GLU A 223 8.68 -13.87 -20.00
C GLU A 223 7.66 -13.64 -18.85
N THR A 224 7.38 -14.70 -18.08
CA THR A 224 6.45 -14.64 -16.96
C THR A 224 6.96 -13.72 -15.83
N ASN A 225 8.24 -13.82 -15.49
CA ASN A 225 8.82 -13.03 -14.39
C ASN A 225 9.16 -11.59 -14.81
N THR A 226 9.30 -11.30 -16.10
CA THR A 226 9.47 -9.92 -16.61
C THR A 226 8.25 -9.06 -16.28
N VAL A 227 7.05 -9.65 -16.19
CA VAL A 227 5.84 -8.94 -15.73
C VAL A 227 6.02 -8.36 -14.32
N SER A 228 6.82 -8.98 -13.45
CA SER A 228 7.12 -8.41 -12.12
C SER A 228 7.92 -7.12 -12.22
N VAL A 229 8.84 -7.02 -13.20
CA VAL A 229 9.57 -5.77 -13.47
C VAL A 229 8.63 -4.66 -13.95
N GLU A 230 7.70 -4.98 -14.86
CA GLU A 230 6.70 -4.02 -15.35
C GLU A 230 5.84 -3.50 -14.20
N ARG A 231 5.41 -4.38 -13.30
CA ARG A 231 4.62 -4.02 -12.12
C ARG A 231 5.39 -3.17 -11.12
N ILE A 232 6.70 -3.41 -10.95
CA ILE A 232 7.57 -2.57 -10.13
C ILE A 232 7.70 -1.18 -10.76
N ASN A 233 7.87 -1.12 -12.09
CA ASN A 233 7.98 0.14 -12.80
C ASN A 233 6.69 0.97 -12.75
N GLU A 234 5.53 0.34 -12.80
CA GLU A 234 4.22 1.00 -12.59
C GLU A 234 4.18 1.77 -11.26
N TYR A 235 4.74 1.19 -10.19
CA TYR A 235 4.80 1.83 -8.86
C TYR A 235 5.93 2.88 -8.77
N ALA A 236 6.97 2.73 -9.56
CA ALA A 236 8.05 3.71 -9.68
C ALA A 236 7.61 5.00 -10.40
N GLU A 237 6.65 4.90 -11.31
CA GLU A 237 6.10 5.99 -12.11
C GLU A 237 4.84 6.62 -11.51
N LEU A 238 4.47 6.26 -10.27
CA LEU A 238 3.34 6.89 -9.58
C LEU A 238 3.55 8.40 -9.51
N LYS A 239 2.48 9.14 -9.81
CA LYS A 239 2.50 10.59 -9.67
C LYS A 239 2.65 10.93 -8.17
N PRO A 240 3.72 11.61 -7.76
CA PRO A 240 3.90 11.97 -6.36
C PRO A 240 2.88 13.03 -5.93
N GLU A 241 2.67 13.17 -4.62
CA GLU A 241 2.00 14.33 -4.04
C GLU A 241 2.83 15.61 -4.25
N ALA A 242 2.34 16.76 -3.78
CA ALA A 242 3.05 18.02 -3.91
C ALA A 242 4.46 17.96 -3.28
N SER A 243 5.34 18.87 -3.64
CA SER A 243 6.73 18.88 -3.17
C SER A 243 6.81 18.97 -1.63
N TRP A 244 7.64 18.14 -1.05
CA TRP A 244 7.85 18.11 0.40
C TRP A 244 8.49 19.39 0.94
N GLU A 245 9.45 19.95 0.22
CA GLU A 245 10.10 21.20 0.54
C GLU A 245 10.14 22.10 -0.69
N ILE A 246 9.91 23.40 -0.50
CA ILE A 246 10.02 24.43 -1.52
C ILE A 246 10.88 25.54 -0.93
N PRO A 247 12.19 25.55 -1.19
CA PRO A 247 13.13 26.50 -0.55
C PRO A 247 12.78 27.98 -0.77
N GLU A 248 12.22 28.29 -1.95
CA GLU A 248 11.90 29.67 -2.37
C GLU A 248 10.74 30.27 -1.58
N THR A 249 9.81 29.45 -1.10
CA THR A 249 8.59 29.89 -0.40
C THR A 249 8.50 29.35 1.03
N LYS A 250 9.66 28.97 1.59
CA LYS A 250 9.73 28.45 2.95
C LYS A 250 9.26 29.53 3.95
N PRO A 251 8.24 29.25 4.78
CA PRO A 251 7.75 30.22 5.76
C PRO A 251 8.81 30.47 6.86
N SER A 252 8.65 31.52 7.62
CA SER A 252 9.53 31.80 8.75
C SER A 252 9.49 30.66 9.77
N SER A 253 10.58 30.46 10.53
CA SER A 253 10.69 29.39 11.55
C SER A 253 9.58 29.46 12.62
N HIS A 254 9.06 30.66 12.88
CA HIS A 254 7.98 30.92 13.85
C HIS A 254 6.58 30.87 13.26
N TRP A 255 6.42 30.58 11.97
CA TRP A 255 5.13 30.37 11.33
C TRP A 255 4.53 28.99 11.74
N PRO A 256 3.19 28.90 12.01
CA PRO A 256 2.24 29.97 12.23
C PRO A 256 2.44 30.63 13.61
N LYS A 257 2.32 31.94 13.69
CA LYS A 257 2.51 32.71 14.92
C LYS A 257 1.23 32.79 15.75
N ASN A 258 0.11 33.04 15.09
CA ASN A 258 -1.17 33.30 15.72
C ASN A 258 -2.15 32.11 15.51
N GLY A 259 -2.09 31.42 14.38
CA GLY A 259 -3.00 30.34 14.03
C GLY A 259 -4.34 30.81 13.44
N ASN A 260 -4.37 31.95 12.72
CA ASN A 260 -5.52 32.38 11.92
C ASN A 260 -5.66 31.48 10.70
N ILE A 261 -6.90 31.06 10.37
CA ILE A 261 -7.18 30.21 9.20
C ILE A 261 -8.29 30.85 8.38
N GLN A 262 -7.96 31.23 7.13
CA GLN A 262 -8.90 31.77 6.16
C GLN A 262 -9.09 30.81 5.00
N ILE A 263 -10.32 30.39 4.79
CA ILE A 263 -10.73 29.53 3.69
C ILE A 263 -11.59 30.37 2.75
N LYS A 264 -11.24 30.43 1.46
CA LYS A 264 -11.96 31.23 0.46
C LYS A 264 -12.34 30.36 -0.73
N ASN A 265 -13.64 30.23 -0.98
CA ASN A 265 -14.25 29.50 -2.11
C ASN A 265 -13.68 28.09 -2.32
N LEU A 266 -13.37 27.39 -1.22
CA LEU A 266 -12.74 26.08 -1.25
C LEU A 266 -13.65 25.02 -1.83
N SER A 267 -13.19 24.37 -2.90
CA SER A 267 -13.84 23.18 -3.47
C SER A 267 -12.82 22.06 -3.62
N THR A 268 -13.19 20.86 -3.14
CA THR A 268 -12.31 19.68 -3.17
C THR A 268 -13.04 18.43 -3.64
N GLN A 269 -12.29 17.49 -4.19
CA GLN A 269 -12.73 16.14 -4.53
C GLN A 269 -11.63 15.11 -4.18
N TYR A 270 -12.00 13.88 -3.87
CA TYR A 270 -11.02 12.84 -3.56
C TYR A 270 -10.23 12.40 -4.79
N ARG A 271 -10.86 12.37 -5.96
CA ARG A 271 -10.26 11.93 -7.24
C ARG A 271 -10.93 12.63 -8.41
N GLN A 272 -10.21 12.76 -9.52
CA GLN A 272 -10.80 13.16 -10.79
C GLN A 272 -12.01 12.26 -11.12
N ASN A 273 -13.10 12.84 -11.57
CA ASN A 273 -14.39 12.20 -11.90
C ASN A 273 -15.28 11.79 -10.71
N LEU A 274 -14.88 12.06 -9.44
CA LEU A 274 -15.82 11.97 -8.33
C LEU A 274 -16.53 13.32 -8.08
N PRO A 275 -17.71 13.32 -7.47
CA PRO A 275 -18.39 14.56 -7.12
C PRO A 275 -17.58 15.37 -6.09
N LEU A 276 -17.76 16.68 -6.11
CA LEU A 276 -17.17 17.58 -5.12
C LEU A 276 -17.67 17.23 -3.72
N VAL A 277 -16.72 17.07 -2.79
CA VAL A 277 -17.01 16.77 -1.38
C VAL A 277 -17.16 18.06 -0.56
N LEU A 278 -16.34 19.07 -0.84
CA LEU A 278 -16.54 20.44 -0.35
C LEU A 278 -16.83 21.33 -1.55
N LYS A 279 -17.76 22.28 -1.37
CA LYS A 279 -18.30 23.12 -2.43
C LYS A 279 -18.35 24.56 -1.96
N ASP A 280 -17.51 25.40 -2.56
CA ASP A 280 -17.49 26.85 -2.36
C ASP A 280 -17.49 27.28 -0.88
N LEU A 281 -16.65 26.62 -0.07
CA LEU A 281 -16.59 26.84 1.36
C LEU A 281 -15.79 28.12 1.67
N THR A 282 -16.40 29.07 2.35
CA THR A 282 -15.75 30.31 2.78
C THR A 282 -15.92 30.48 4.28
N ILE A 283 -14.81 30.50 5.04
CA ILE A 283 -14.76 30.53 6.50
C ILE A 283 -13.55 31.33 6.94
N ASP A 284 -13.75 32.19 7.98
CA ASP A 284 -12.67 32.92 8.64
C ASP A 284 -12.63 32.53 10.13
N ILE A 285 -11.55 31.89 10.55
CA ILE A 285 -11.30 31.41 11.91
C ILE A 285 -10.23 32.27 12.54
N GLN A 286 -10.59 32.98 13.62
CA GLN A 286 -9.68 33.86 14.31
C GLN A 286 -8.68 33.08 15.20
N PRO A 287 -7.52 33.68 15.52
CA PRO A 287 -6.54 33.08 16.41
C PRO A 287 -7.13 32.65 17.75
N GLY A 288 -6.84 31.41 18.17
CA GLY A 288 -7.28 30.89 19.46
C GLY A 288 -8.76 30.46 19.53
N GLU A 289 -9.56 30.62 18.47
CA GLU A 289 -10.94 30.14 18.44
C GLU A 289 -10.99 28.61 18.53
N LYS A 290 -12.05 28.09 19.16
CA LYS A 290 -12.40 26.68 19.28
C LYS A 290 -13.62 26.42 18.39
N ILE A 291 -13.43 25.75 17.30
CA ILE A 291 -14.47 25.49 16.31
C ILE A 291 -14.98 24.06 16.43
N GLY A 292 -16.26 23.93 16.77
CA GLY A 292 -16.94 22.62 16.72
C GLY A 292 -17.48 22.35 15.32
N ILE A 293 -17.03 21.30 14.68
CA ILE A 293 -17.49 20.90 13.34
C ILE A 293 -18.54 19.81 13.48
N MET A 294 -19.75 20.12 13.07
CA MET A 294 -20.85 19.18 13.13
C MET A 294 -21.43 18.87 11.77
N ASN A 295 -22.07 17.71 11.70
CA ASN A 295 -22.93 17.38 10.57
C ASN A 295 -23.66 16.03 10.70
N ARG A 296 -24.58 15.77 9.75
CA ARG A 296 -25.08 14.44 9.43
C ARG A 296 -24.01 13.61 8.70
N ILE A 297 -24.05 12.29 8.81
CA ILE A 297 -23.07 11.36 8.22
C ILE A 297 -22.84 11.66 6.72
N GLY A 298 -21.58 11.69 6.28
CA GLY A 298 -21.22 11.80 4.85
C GLY A 298 -21.08 13.22 4.28
N SER A 299 -20.97 14.26 5.06
CA SER A 299 -21.09 15.66 4.62
C SER A 299 -19.79 16.45 4.47
N GLY A 300 -18.62 15.82 4.58
CA GLY A 300 -17.35 16.48 4.30
C GLY A 300 -16.53 16.95 5.52
N LYS A 301 -16.86 16.57 6.76
CA LYS A 301 -16.11 16.96 7.97
C LYS A 301 -14.63 16.55 7.91
N SER A 302 -14.38 15.25 7.76
CA SER A 302 -13.01 14.72 7.64
C SER A 302 -12.32 15.24 6.38
N SER A 303 -13.08 15.55 5.31
CA SER A 303 -12.51 16.13 4.08
C SER A 303 -11.96 17.53 4.29
N LEU A 304 -12.56 18.34 5.17
CA LEU A 304 -12.01 19.65 5.55
C LEU A 304 -10.68 19.50 6.28
N CYS A 305 -10.60 18.53 7.21
CA CYS A 305 -9.34 18.21 7.90
C CYS A 305 -8.26 17.76 6.92
N LEU A 306 -8.62 16.86 5.99
CA LEU A 306 -7.69 16.36 4.96
C LEU A 306 -7.23 17.48 4.01
N ALA A 307 -8.08 18.46 3.70
CA ALA A 307 -7.73 19.62 2.88
C ALA A 307 -6.74 20.56 3.60
N LEU A 308 -6.90 20.76 4.93
CA LEU A 308 -5.97 21.55 5.73
C LEU A 308 -4.55 20.94 5.77
N PHE A 309 -4.43 19.61 5.74
CA PHE A 309 -3.15 18.91 5.64
C PHE A 309 -2.65 18.73 4.20
N ARG A 310 -3.42 19.21 3.21
CA ARG A 310 -3.15 18.94 1.79
C ARG A 310 -2.96 17.46 1.48
N ILE A 311 -3.72 16.60 2.14
CA ILE A 311 -3.90 15.19 1.75
C ILE A 311 -4.86 15.11 0.56
N ILE A 312 -5.85 16.03 0.53
CA ILE A 312 -6.70 16.30 -0.62
C ILE A 312 -6.40 17.73 -1.09
N GLU A 313 -5.94 17.85 -2.32
CA GLU A 313 -5.61 19.16 -2.89
C GLU A 313 -6.89 19.93 -3.31
N PRO A 314 -6.93 21.25 -3.07
CA PRO A 314 -8.00 22.11 -3.57
C PRO A 314 -8.08 22.11 -5.10
N ILE A 315 -9.30 21.99 -5.63
CA ILE A 315 -9.55 22.22 -7.07
C ILE A 315 -9.70 23.71 -7.33
N ASN A 316 -10.50 24.36 -6.49
CA ASN A 316 -10.72 25.79 -6.52
C ASN A 316 -10.60 26.37 -5.11
N GLY A 317 -10.35 27.66 -5.04
CA GLY A 317 -10.25 28.38 -3.78
C GLY A 317 -8.86 28.29 -3.13
N THR A 318 -8.73 28.85 -1.95
CA THR A 318 -7.46 28.96 -1.21
C THR A 318 -7.67 28.71 0.27
N ILE A 319 -6.66 28.16 0.92
CA ILE A 319 -6.54 28.10 2.37
C ILE A 319 -5.30 28.90 2.76
N VAL A 320 -5.49 29.92 3.58
CA VAL A 320 -4.45 30.82 4.04
C VAL A 320 -4.31 30.70 5.56
N ILE A 321 -3.10 30.43 6.05
CA ILE A 321 -2.77 30.36 7.46
C ILE A 321 -1.76 31.46 7.79
N ASP A 322 -2.13 32.36 8.71
CA ASP A 322 -1.31 33.52 9.08
C ASP A 322 -0.71 34.25 7.85
N ASN A 323 -1.56 34.60 6.88
CA ASN A 323 -1.25 35.26 5.61
C ASN A 323 -0.38 34.45 4.62
N VAL A 324 -0.16 33.15 4.86
CA VAL A 324 0.56 32.26 3.93
C VAL A 324 -0.43 31.28 3.29
N ASP A 325 -0.55 31.31 1.96
CA ASP A 325 -1.32 30.29 1.22
C ASP A 325 -0.59 28.95 1.28
N ILE A 326 -1.27 27.95 1.85
CA ILE A 326 -0.66 26.64 2.08
C ILE A 326 -0.27 25.89 0.78
N ARG A 327 -0.81 26.28 -0.39
CA ARG A 327 -0.46 25.66 -1.67
C ARG A 327 0.95 26.00 -2.13
N HIS A 328 1.50 27.11 -1.67
CA HIS A 328 2.81 27.60 -2.09
C HIS A 328 3.96 27.18 -1.19
N ILE A 329 3.68 26.47 -0.09
CA ILE A 329 4.70 25.95 0.83
C ILE A 329 4.88 24.45 0.68
N GLY A 330 6.05 23.94 1.11
CA GLY A 330 6.32 22.50 1.13
C GLY A 330 5.40 21.74 2.11
N LEU A 331 5.07 20.51 1.76
CA LEU A 331 4.20 19.68 2.61
C LEU A 331 4.82 19.41 3.99
N HIS A 332 6.14 19.26 4.06
CA HIS A 332 6.86 19.07 5.32
C HIS A 332 6.73 20.31 6.22
N ASP A 333 6.91 21.52 5.65
CA ASP A 333 6.76 22.77 6.39
C ASP A 333 5.33 22.96 6.92
N LEU A 334 4.32 22.61 6.14
CA LEU A 334 2.91 22.66 6.56
C LEU A 334 2.61 21.62 7.66
N ARG A 335 2.85 20.35 7.36
CA ARG A 335 2.45 19.21 8.21
C ARG A 335 3.23 19.14 9.53
N SER A 336 4.41 19.75 9.59
CA SER A 336 5.18 19.86 10.83
C SER A 336 4.58 20.88 11.82
N LYS A 337 3.75 21.82 11.35
CA LYS A 337 3.22 22.95 12.15
C LYS A 337 1.77 22.77 12.58
N ILE A 338 1.04 21.86 11.96
CA ILE A 338 -0.34 21.50 12.32
C ILE A 338 -0.32 20.14 13.00
N THR A 339 -1.11 19.97 14.05
CA THR A 339 -1.23 18.70 14.76
C THR A 339 -2.62 18.11 14.58
N VAL A 340 -2.70 16.82 14.27
CA VAL A 340 -3.96 16.07 14.21
C VAL A 340 -3.96 14.95 15.26
N ILE A 341 -5.11 14.77 15.89
CA ILE A 341 -5.44 13.59 16.66
C ILE A 341 -6.50 12.85 15.85
N PRO A 342 -6.14 11.75 15.18
CA PRO A 342 -7.05 11.04 14.28
C PRO A 342 -8.08 10.23 15.07
N GLN A 343 -9.16 9.84 14.41
CA GLN A 343 -10.20 8.96 14.93
C GLN A 343 -9.62 7.59 15.34
N ASP A 344 -8.84 6.98 14.45
CA ASP A 344 -8.14 5.73 14.73
C ASP A 344 -6.71 6.02 15.20
N ALA A 345 -6.42 5.66 16.44
CA ALA A 345 -5.10 5.85 17.03
C ALA A 345 -4.07 4.91 16.40
N VAL A 346 -3.11 5.46 15.67
CA VAL A 346 -2.02 4.70 15.05
C VAL A 346 -0.85 4.55 16.02
N ILE A 347 -0.54 3.30 16.37
CA ILE A 347 0.61 2.91 17.22
C ILE A 347 1.54 2.04 16.37
N PHE A 348 2.82 2.36 16.41
CA PHE A 348 3.87 1.59 15.75
C PHE A 348 4.46 0.55 16.70
N ALA A 349 4.91 -0.58 16.17
CA ALA A 349 5.69 -1.53 16.94
C ALA A 349 7.00 -0.87 17.42
N GLY A 350 7.28 -0.96 18.71
CA GLY A 350 8.42 -0.31 19.34
C GLY A 350 8.11 0.18 20.76
N THR A 351 9.02 0.93 21.37
CA THR A 351 8.83 1.40 22.74
C THR A 351 7.73 2.45 22.89
N VAL A 352 7.20 2.61 24.10
CA VAL A 352 6.30 3.72 24.44
C VAL A 352 6.99 5.05 24.13
N ARG A 353 8.27 5.20 24.52
CA ARG A 353 9.07 6.40 24.23
C ARG A 353 9.14 6.71 22.74
N PHE A 354 9.46 5.70 21.89
CA PHE A 354 9.49 5.85 20.44
C PHE A 354 8.12 6.27 19.88
N ASN A 355 7.05 5.73 20.43
CA ASN A 355 5.70 6.09 19.98
C ASN A 355 5.30 7.52 20.36
N ILE A 356 5.81 8.08 21.44
CA ILE A 356 5.52 9.47 21.87
C ILE A 356 6.44 10.45 21.17
N ASP A 357 7.74 10.18 21.12
CA ASP A 357 8.77 11.03 20.50
C ASP A 357 9.70 10.21 19.57
N PRO A 358 9.26 9.94 18.32
CA PRO A 358 10.04 9.13 17.37
C PRO A 358 11.34 9.80 16.91
N PHE A 359 11.48 11.12 17.10
CA PHE A 359 12.64 11.88 16.65
C PHE A 359 13.62 12.21 17.77
N ASN A 360 13.36 11.80 19.02
CA ASN A 360 14.16 12.10 20.19
C ASN A 360 14.42 13.60 20.43
N HIS A 361 13.39 14.42 20.23
CA HIS A 361 13.49 15.87 20.39
C HIS A 361 13.26 16.32 21.84
N TYR A 362 12.63 15.48 22.67
CA TYR A 362 12.20 15.82 24.04
C TYR A 362 12.91 14.97 25.08
N SER A 363 13.09 15.53 26.27
CA SER A 363 13.62 14.81 27.42
C SER A 363 12.58 13.85 28.01
N ASP A 364 13.06 12.86 28.77
CA ASP A 364 12.15 11.91 29.45
C ASP A 364 11.26 12.65 30.48
N GLU A 365 11.76 13.72 31.10
CA GLU A 365 10.99 14.54 32.05
C GLU A 365 9.80 15.22 31.37
N GLU A 366 9.99 15.77 30.16
CA GLU A 366 8.90 16.36 29.38
C GLU A 366 7.88 15.29 28.96
N ILE A 367 8.34 14.09 28.58
CA ILE A 367 7.49 12.95 28.25
C ILE A 367 6.66 12.53 29.47
N TRP A 368 7.27 12.38 30.64
CA TRP A 368 6.56 12.05 31.86
C TRP A 368 5.55 13.11 32.28
N THR A 369 5.87 14.38 32.09
CA THR A 369 4.94 15.50 32.34
C THR A 369 3.69 15.41 31.48
N VAL A 370 3.87 15.14 30.20
CA VAL A 370 2.74 14.98 29.26
C VAL A 370 1.93 13.72 29.56
N LEU A 371 2.59 12.60 29.91
CA LEU A 371 1.92 11.37 30.34
C LEU A 371 1.07 11.57 31.61
N GLU A 372 1.50 12.44 32.51
CA GLU A 372 0.72 12.82 33.68
C GLU A 372 -0.52 13.62 33.29
N LEU A 373 -0.39 14.57 32.36
CA LEU A 373 -1.52 15.36 31.83
C LEU A 373 -2.58 14.49 31.16
N VAL A 374 -2.19 13.41 30.47
CA VAL A 374 -3.13 12.50 29.83
C VAL A 374 -3.52 11.30 30.72
N HIS A 375 -3.20 11.33 32.00
CA HIS A 375 -3.52 10.29 33.00
C HIS A 375 -2.96 8.88 32.67
N LEU A 376 -1.90 8.77 31.90
CA LEU A 376 -1.24 7.52 31.57
C LEU A 376 -0.01 7.20 32.43
N LYS A 377 0.51 8.17 33.21
CA LYS A 377 1.78 8.02 33.97
C LYS A 377 1.77 6.80 34.89
N GLU A 378 0.75 6.64 35.72
CA GLU A 378 0.64 5.52 36.67
C GLU A 378 0.49 4.17 35.97
N ARG A 379 -0.17 4.16 34.81
CA ARG A 379 -0.33 2.94 34.02
C ARG A 379 0.97 2.49 33.39
N ILE A 380 1.74 3.42 32.80
CA ILE A 380 3.02 3.12 32.14
C ILE A 380 4.06 2.73 33.19
N ARG A 381 4.09 3.37 34.35
CA ARG A 381 4.99 2.98 35.47
C ARG A 381 4.75 1.57 36.02
N LYS A 382 3.56 1.01 35.83
CA LYS A 382 3.23 -0.38 36.18
C LYS A 382 3.61 -1.38 35.12
N MET A 383 4.01 -0.93 33.92
CA MET A 383 4.52 -1.80 32.87
C MET A 383 5.99 -2.13 33.14
N GLU A 384 6.43 -3.31 32.68
CA GLU A 384 7.85 -3.67 32.73
C GLU A 384 8.64 -2.66 31.87
N GLU A 385 9.76 -2.14 32.37
CA GLU A 385 10.64 -1.19 31.71
C GLU A 385 10.05 0.22 31.44
N ASP A 386 8.92 0.61 32.03
CA ASP A 386 8.35 1.98 31.95
C ASP A 386 8.23 2.49 30.48
N LEU A 387 8.97 3.56 30.13
CA LEU A 387 8.99 4.16 28.79
C LEU A 387 9.59 3.24 27.71
N LEU A 388 10.37 2.23 28.09
CA LEU A 388 10.98 1.26 27.17
C LEU A 388 10.08 0.05 26.93
N TYR A 389 8.91 -0.03 27.59
CA TYR A 389 7.93 -1.08 27.34
C TYR A 389 7.59 -1.20 25.86
N GLN A 390 7.65 -2.43 25.33
CA GLN A 390 7.44 -2.74 23.93
C GLN A 390 5.95 -2.81 23.58
N LEU A 391 5.52 -1.95 22.69
CA LEU A 391 4.19 -1.98 22.10
C LEU A 391 4.19 -2.90 20.88
N ALA A 392 3.20 -3.77 20.78
CA ALA A 392 3.00 -4.64 19.63
C ALA A 392 2.51 -3.82 18.41
N GLU A 393 2.56 -4.43 17.23
CA GLU A 393 2.04 -3.85 16.00
C GLU A 393 0.56 -3.42 16.19
N GLY A 394 0.26 -2.17 15.80
CA GLY A 394 -1.06 -1.57 16.02
C GLY A 394 -1.45 -1.38 17.49
N GLY A 395 -0.53 -1.56 18.45
CA GLY A 395 -0.80 -1.42 19.89
C GLY A 395 -1.79 -2.48 20.41
N GLN A 396 -1.74 -3.72 19.89
CA GLN A 396 -2.67 -4.80 20.27
C GLN A 396 -2.57 -5.20 21.76
N ASN A 397 -1.45 -4.92 22.40
CA ASN A 397 -1.20 -5.21 23.82
C ASN A 397 -1.63 -4.09 24.78
N ILE A 398 -2.27 -3.02 24.27
CA ILE A 398 -2.87 -1.94 25.07
C ILE A 398 -4.32 -1.69 24.61
N SER A 399 -5.14 -1.11 25.48
CA SER A 399 -6.55 -0.82 25.18
C SER A 399 -6.71 0.27 24.10
N SER A 400 -7.86 0.35 23.47
CA SER A 400 -8.18 1.40 22.48
C SER A 400 -8.12 2.80 23.09
N GLY A 401 -8.57 2.95 24.34
CA GLY A 401 -8.46 4.20 25.11
C GLY A 401 -7.01 4.60 25.36
N GLU A 402 -6.15 3.65 25.82
CA GLU A 402 -4.73 3.91 26.03
C GLU A 402 -4.02 4.32 24.73
N ARG A 403 -4.40 3.74 23.58
CA ARG A 403 -3.87 4.17 22.27
C ARG A 403 -4.24 5.62 21.94
N GLN A 404 -5.48 6.01 22.18
CA GLN A 404 -5.92 7.39 21.96
C GLN A 404 -5.22 8.38 22.89
N LEU A 405 -5.02 8.02 24.17
CA LEU A 405 -4.26 8.82 25.13
C LEU A 405 -2.79 9.00 24.72
N LEU A 406 -2.15 7.97 24.16
CA LEU A 406 -0.79 8.09 23.61
C LEU A 406 -0.74 9.05 22.41
N CYS A 407 -1.75 9.02 21.52
CA CYS A 407 -1.86 9.98 20.42
C CYS A 407 -2.07 11.42 20.93
N LEU A 408 -2.86 11.60 22.00
CA LEU A 408 -3.01 12.89 22.67
C LEU A 408 -1.69 13.37 23.29
N ALA A 409 -0.91 12.47 23.95
CA ALA A 409 0.40 12.78 24.46
C ALA A 409 1.36 13.29 23.37
N ARG A 410 1.38 12.63 22.18
CA ARG A 410 2.13 13.14 21.00
C ARG A 410 1.73 14.55 20.62
N ALA A 411 0.44 14.82 20.62
CA ALA A 411 -0.08 16.14 20.25
C ALA A 411 0.33 17.23 21.26
N LEU A 412 0.26 16.94 22.57
CA LEU A 412 0.64 17.86 23.62
C LEU A 412 2.12 18.23 23.59
N LEU A 413 3.01 17.27 23.28
CA LEU A 413 4.45 17.52 23.16
C LEU A 413 4.76 18.51 22.04
N ARG A 414 4.04 18.47 20.90
CA ARG A 414 4.33 19.29 19.71
C ARG A 414 4.09 20.79 19.90
N LYS A 415 3.31 21.21 20.90
CA LYS A 415 3.01 22.64 21.20
C LYS A 415 2.62 23.47 19.97
N SER A 416 1.90 22.89 19.02
CA SER A 416 1.46 23.56 17.78
C SER A 416 0.45 24.67 18.07
N LYS A 417 0.28 25.62 17.12
CA LYS A 417 -0.74 26.68 17.20
C LYS A 417 -2.09 26.29 16.60
N ILE A 418 -2.13 25.22 15.82
CA ILE A 418 -3.35 24.71 15.18
C ILE A 418 -3.47 23.22 15.48
N PHE A 419 -4.61 22.84 16.06
CA PHE A 419 -4.95 21.46 16.38
C PHE A 419 -6.24 21.05 15.68
N ILE A 420 -6.25 19.81 15.18
CA ILE A 420 -7.42 19.18 14.60
C ILE A 420 -7.70 17.92 15.41
N LEU A 421 -8.89 17.84 16.01
CA LEU A 421 -9.35 16.71 16.80
C LEU A 421 -10.45 16.00 16.02
N ASP A 422 -10.15 14.79 15.51
CA ASP A 422 -11.14 13.98 14.78
C ASP A 422 -11.59 12.84 15.69
N GLU A 423 -12.73 13.06 16.40
CA GLU A 423 -13.32 12.08 17.33
C GLU A 423 -12.35 11.51 18.37
N ALA A 424 -11.42 12.31 18.85
CA ALA A 424 -10.26 11.90 19.64
C ALA A 424 -10.56 11.08 20.91
N THR A 425 -11.83 11.00 21.35
CA THR A 425 -12.25 10.33 22.58
C THR A 425 -13.38 9.32 22.39
N ALA A 426 -13.66 8.90 21.14
CA ALA A 426 -14.81 8.03 20.83
C ALA A 426 -14.74 6.66 21.52
N ALA A 427 -13.53 6.13 21.74
CA ALA A 427 -13.29 4.79 22.32
C ALA A 427 -12.97 4.83 23.82
N ILE A 428 -13.17 5.96 24.49
CA ILE A 428 -12.83 6.17 25.90
C ILE A 428 -14.11 6.19 26.75
N ASP A 429 -14.03 5.70 27.99
CA ASP A 429 -15.12 5.79 28.97
C ASP A 429 -15.47 7.23 29.34
N MET A 430 -16.69 7.46 29.77
CA MET A 430 -17.23 8.82 29.99
C MET A 430 -16.49 9.62 31.07
N GLU A 431 -15.95 8.96 32.10
CA GLU A 431 -15.22 9.61 33.16
C GLU A 431 -13.84 10.09 32.70
N THR A 432 -13.12 9.22 32.05
CA THR A 432 -11.81 9.53 31.44
C THR A 432 -11.96 10.55 30.31
N ASP A 433 -13.02 10.46 29.48
CA ASP A 433 -13.31 11.46 28.43
C ASP A 433 -13.46 12.86 29.03
N ARG A 434 -14.23 13.00 30.13
CA ARG A 434 -14.40 14.29 30.82
C ARG A 434 -13.07 14.90 31.27
N LEU A 435 -12.19 14.09 31.87
CA LEU A 435 -10.87 14.53 32.31
C LEU A 435 -9.99 14.97 31.13
N ILE A 436 -10.02 14.21 30.04
CA ILE A 436 -9.28 14.54 28.82
C ILE A 436 -9.78 15.83 28.20
N GLN A 437 -11.09 16.05 28.13
CA GLN A 437 -11.66 17.28 27.63
C GLN A 437 -11.21 18.51 28.46
N LEU A 438 -11.14 18.37 29.79
CA LEU A 438 -10.59 19.42 30.66
C LEU A 438 -9.11 19.67 30.37
N THR A 439 -8.33 18.62 30.17
CA THR A 439 -6.91 18.72 29.83
C THR A 439 -6.71 19.39 28.47
N ILE A 440 -7.47 19.00 27.45
CA ILE A 440 -7.45 19.60 26.12
C ILE A 440 -7.73 21.11 26.22
N ARG A 441 -8.76 21.49 26.97
CA ARG A 441 -9.13 22.90 27.16
C ARG A 441 -8.04 23.74 27.85
N SER A 442 -7.39 23.17 28.87
CA SER A 442 -6.31 23.87 29.58
C SER A 442 -5.04 23.97 28.77
N ALA A 443 -4.63 22.86 28.14
CA ALA A 443 -3.38 22.76 27.40
C ALA A 443 -3.40 23.53 26.07
N PHE A 444 -4.57 23.60 25.41
CA PHE A 444 -4.70 24.27 24.10
C PHE A 444 -5.38 25.63 24.19
N LYS A 445 -5.36 26.31 25.35
CA LYS A 445 -6.04 27.58 25.58
C LYS A 445 -5.70 28.65 24.50
N ASP A 446 -4.44 28.77 24.14
CA ASP A 446 -3.92 29.76 23.20
C ASP A 446 -3.78 29.23 21.74
N ALA A 447 -4.32 28.08 21.45
CA ALA A 447 -4.25 27.48 20.13
C ALA A 447 -5.62 27.50 19.43
N THR A 448 -5.63 27.57 18.12
CA THR A 448 -6.83 27.38 17.30
C THR A 448 -7.13 25.89 17.22
N VAL A 449 -8.34 25.48 17.61
CA VAL A 449 -8.73 24.07 17.69
C VAL A 449 -9.96 23.83 16.83
N LEU A 450 -9.87 22.88 15.91
CA LEU A 450 -10.98 22.38 15.12
C LEU A 450 -11.36 20.99 15.63
N THR A 451 -12.54 20.85 16.21
CA THR A 451 -13.04 19.60 16.78
C THR A 451 -14.14 19.02 15.89
N VAL A 452 -13.85 17.92 15.22
CA VAL A 452 -14.87 17.12 14.54
C VAL A 452 -15.52 16.21 15.57
N ALA A 453 -16.80 16.38 15.81
CA ALA A 453 -17.50 15.64 16.85
C ALA A 453 -18.70 14.88 16.29
N HIS A 454 -18.87 13.66 16.80
CA HIS A 454 -20.13 12.90 16.73
C HIS A 454 -20.96 13.05 18.00
N ARG A 455 -20.32 13.43 19.11
CA ARG A 455 -20.99 13.68 20.40
C ARG A 455 -21.17 15.19 20.56
N LEU A 456 -22.41 15.66 20.64
CA LEU A 456 -22.74 17.08 20.81
C LEU A 456 -22.08 17.71 22.03
N HIS A 457 -21.99 16.99 23.16
CA HIS A 457 -21.40 17.49 24.40
C HIS A 457 -19.94 17.98 24.26
N THR A 458 -19.18 17.40 23.32
CA THR A 458 -17.77 17.79 23.09
C THR A 458 -17.59 19.17 22.50
N ILE A 459 -18.61 19.69 21.82
CA ILE A 459 -18.54 20.98 21.10
C ILE A 459 -19.44 22.07 21.64
N LEU A 460 -20.24 21.79 22.67
CA LEU A 460 -21.14 22.81 23.28
C LEU A 460 -20.37 24.01 23.82
N ASP A 461 -19.14 23.84 24.25
CA ASP A 461 -18.24 24.85 24.76
C ASP A 461 -17.35 25.52 23.70
N SER A 462 -17.56 25.18 22.42
CA SER A 462 -16.80 25.79 21.33
C SER A 462 -17.14 27.29 21.18
N THR A 463 -16.20 28.06 20.67
CA THR A 463 -16.42 29.49 20.40
C THR A 463 -17.44 29.67 19.28
N LYS A 464 -17.32 28.86 18.23
CA LYS A 464 -18.26 28.80 17.10
C LYS A 464 -18.54 27.39 16.69
N ILE A 465 -19.70 27.16 16.11
CA ILE A 465 -20.11 25.89 15.51
C ILE A 465 -20.14 26.04 14.00
N LEU A 466 -19.51 25.14 13.32
CA LEU A 466 -19.53 24.99 11.89
C LEU A 466 -20.44 23.82 11.52
N VAL A 467 -21.53 24.07 10.83
CA VAL A 467 -22.45 23.06 10.31
C VAL A 467 -22.26 22.93 8.80
N LEU A 468 -21.87 21.74 8.37
CA LEU A 468 -21.74 21.43 6.94
C LEU A 468 -22.92 20.59 6.49
N SER A 469 -23.46 20.83 5.32
CA SER A 469 -24.51 20.03 4.68
C SER A 469 -24.17 19.78 3.22
N ASN A 470 -24.08 18.51 2.81
CA ASN A 470 -23.74 18.11 1.44
C ASN A 470 -22.49 18.80 0.85
N GLY A 471 -21.52 19.09 1.73
CA GLY A 471 -20.26 19.74 1.35
C GLY A 471 -20.31 21.28 1.30
N CYS A 472 -21.45 21.89 1.59
CA CYS A 472 -21.63 23.35 1.68
C CYS A 472 -21.67 23.81 3.12
N LEU A 473 -21.28 25.05 3.36
CA LEU A 473 -21.48 25.73 4.64
C LEU A 473 -22.97 26.03 4.82
N GLU A 474 -23.58 25.50 5.87
CA GLU A 474 -24.98 25.77 6.23
C GLU A 474 -25.05 26.85 7.35
N GLU A 475 -24.26 26.70 8.40
CA GLU A 475 -24.23 27.64 9.56
C GLU A 475 -22.79 27.77 10.07
N PHE A 476 -22.43 29.00 10.49
CA PHE A 476 -21.16 29.28 11.16
C PHE A 476 -21.31 30.44 12.12
N ASP A 477 -21.64 30.16 13.39
CA ASP A 477 -21.86 31.20 14.41
C ASP A 477 -21.66 30.63 15.83
N GLU A 478 -21.85 31.47 16.84
CA GLU A 478 -21.78 31.07 18.24
C GLU A 478 -22.87 30.05 18.59
N PRO A 479 -22.58 29.01 19.42
CA PRO A 479 -23.53 27.98 19.81
C PRO A 479 -24.86 28.54 20.36
N LYS A 480 -24.81 29.64 21.13
CA LYS A 480 -25.99 30.26 21.74
C LYS A 480 -26.91 30.89 20.69
N LEU A 481 -26.33 31.57 19.71
CA LEU A 481 -27.10 32.22 18.65
C LEU A 481 -27.80 31.19 17.78
N LEU A 482 -27.05 30.09 17.44
CA LEU A 482 -27.61 29.01 16.68
C LEU A 482 -28.69 28.23 17.42
N ALA A 483 -28.53 28.02 18.74
CA ALA A 483 -29.52 27.32 19.56
C ALA A 483 -30.80 28.16 19.80
N ALA A 484 -30.69 29.47 19.77
CA ALA A 484 -31.83 30.38 19.92
C ALA A 484 -32.72 30.44 18.66
N ASN A 485 -32.20 30.07 17.49
CA ASN A 485 -32.91 30.03 16.22
C ASN A 485 -33.62 28.69 16.02
N PRO A 486 -34.94 28.55 16.10
CA PRO A 486 -35.66 27.29 15.95
C PRO A 486 -35.48 26.63 14.57
N ASN A 487 -35.15 27.44 13.55
CA ASN A 487 -34.93 26.91 12.17
C ASN A 487 -33.50 26.42 11.92
N SER A 488 -32.58 26.72 12.83
CA SER A 488 -31.18 26.31 12.76
C SER A 488 -31.06 24.77 12.67
N ALA A 489 -30.15 24.31 11.84
CA ALA A 489 -29.78 22.89 11.78
C ALA A 489 -29.17 22.43 13.13
N PHE A 490 -28.36 23.29 13.77
CA PHE A 490 -27.80 23.02 15.08
C PHE A 490 -28.87 22.88 16.17
N ALA A 491 -29.88 23.77 16.19
CA ALA A 491 -31.00 23.66 17.16
C ALA A 491 -31.80 22.37 16.98
N LYS A 492 -32.02 21.92 15.75
CA LYS A 492 -32.67 20.61 15.45
C LYS A 492 -31.84 19.44 16.00
N LEU A 493 -30.53 19.48 15.81
CA LEU A 493 -29.63 18.43 16.32
C LEU A 493 -29.60 18.38 17.86
N LEU A 494 -29.63 19.55 18.54
CA LEU A 494 -29.75 19.62 19.98
C LEU A 494 -31.06 18.99 20.48
N LYS A 495 -32.17 19.25 19.79
CA LYS A 495 -33.48 18.68 20.10
C LYS A 495 -33.50 17.17 19.93
N ASP A 496 -32.91 16.66 18.82
CA ASP A 496 -32.81 15.24 18.55
C ASP A 496 -31.95 14.49 19.59
N ALA A 497 -30.97 15.20 20.19
CA ALA A 497 -30.11 14.68 21.25
C ALA A 497 -30.66 14.90 22.66
N ASN A 498 -31.86 15.48 22.81
CA ASN A 498 -32.48 15.87 24.11
C ASN A 498 -31.62 16.79 24.99
N ILE A 499 -30.80 17.67 24.36
CA ILE A 499 -29.98 18.67 25.05
C ILE A 499 -30.73 19.99 25.09
N ARG A 500 -30.79 20.61 26.28
CA ARG A 500 -31.45 21.89 26.43
C ARG A 500 -30.52 23.05 26.08
N PRO A 501 -31.02 24.17 25.50
CA PRO A 501 -30.21 25.36 25.25
C PRO A 501 -29.54 25.93 26.51
N SER A 502 -30.10 25.68 27.70
CA SER A 502 -29.53 26.05 29.00
C SER A 502 -28.22 25.31 29.33
N ASP A 503 -27.99 24.17 28.72
CA ASP A 503 -26.81 23.34 28.98
C ASP A 503 -25.57 23.83 28.19
N ILE A 504 -25.75 24.85 27.32
CA ILE A 504 -24.69 25.53 26.59
C ILE A 504 -24.01 26.52 27.52
N THR A 505 -22.83 26.16 28.02
CA THR A 505 -22.04 27.00 28.92
C THR A 505 -21.51 28.23 28.19
N SER A 506 -21.67 29.41 28.81
CA SER A 506 -21.03 30.65 28.36
C SER A 506 -19.56 30.64 28.81
N ARG A 507 -18.65 30.88 27.92
CA ARG A 507 -17.34 31.45 28.29
C ARG A 507 -17.45 32.93 28.52
#